data_91d2121c3768cb8751ad764c1dd336d7
#
_entry.id   91d2121c3768cb8751ad764c1dd336d7
#
_cell.length_a   1.000
_cell.length_b   1.000
_cell.length_c   1.000
_cell.angle_alpha   90.00
_cell.angle_beta   90.00
_cell.angle_gamma   90.00
#
_symmetry.space_group_name_H-M   'P 1'
#
loop_
_entity.id
_entity.type
_entity.pdbx_description
1 polymer ?
#
loop_
_entity_poly.entity_id
_entity_poly.type
_entity_poly.pdbx_seq_one_letter_code
_entity_poly.pdbx_strand_id
1 'polypeptide(L)'
;MRSPQLLFSLLLCLAVFATCSSCGDDNPPPPPPTTTPTPPTIPAFNADSAYNDIAAQLSFGPRVIGSEGHAACKDWLVERFRALGTRVQQQEFTADLYTGASHRATNIIAQINPDVSDRILLCAHWDTRHIADSPLNTERLEEPILGADDGGSGVAVLLEIARRIQENPIGIGIDIVLFDAEDHGESGGAPESYCLGSQYWSRNRPTPYKPRYGILLDMVGAKGAQFPIEGYSAYYAQPIVDKVWGMAKRMGRTNYFVSRRMQGGITDDHYFVNSIAGIPTIDIINLSGTTQTSFGPHWHTHDDDMDIIDKNTLRTVGQVLLAVLYNEDAGLL
;
A
#
# COMPACT_ATOMS: atom_id res chain seq x y z
N MET A 1 52.78 -9.64 72.90
CA MET A 1 52.44 -10.10 74.25
C MET A 1 51.31 -11.08 74.19
N ARG A 2 51.64 -12.31 74.45
CA ARG A 2 50.83 -13.40 75.06
C ARG A 2 49.44 -13.78 74.49
N SER A 3 49.46 -14.97 73.87
CA SER A 3 48.32 -15.96 73.88
C SER A 3 47.92 -16.29 75.33
N PRO A 4 46.74 -16.97 75.57
CA PRO A 4 46.67 -18.44 75.40
C PRO A 4 45.32 -18.96 74.93
N GLN A 5 45.32 -20.01 74.16
CA GLN A 5 44.88 -21.40 74.25
C GLN A 5 43.90 -21.78 75.40
N LEU A 6 42.88 -22.60 75.00
CA LEU A 6 42.34 -23.80 75.68
C LEU A 6 41.09 -24.23 74.89
N LEU A 7 41.02 -25.40 74.29
CA LEU A 7 40.92 -26.83 74.66
C LEU A 7 39.49 -27.32 74.91
N PHE A 8 39.08 -28.33 74.13
CA PHE A 8 38.22 -29.50 74.39
C PHE A 8 36.69 -29.33 74.51
N SER A 9 35.91 -29.95 73.63
CA SER A 9 35.26 -31.26 73.95
C SER A 9 34.59 -31.86 72.73
N LEU A 10 34.90 -33.11 72.53
CA LEU A 10 34.37 -34.04 71.53
C LEU A 10 33.02 -34.58 72.02
N LEU A 11 31.94 -34.42 71.25
CA LEU A 11 30.70 -35.17 71.47
C LEU A 11 30.27 -35.80 70.15
N LEU A 12 30.39 -37.10 70.08
CA LEU A 12 30.01 -38.01 69.06
C LEU A 12 28.48 -38.25 69.14
N CYS A 13 27.70 -37.68 68.20
CA CYS A 13 26.31 -38.07 67.96
C CYS A 13 26.19 -38.79 66.64
N LEU A 14 25.95 -40.12 66.73
CA LEU A 14 25.50 -40.94 65.62
C LEU A 14 24.09 -40.49 65.23
N ALA A 15 23.93 -39.91 64.04
CA ALA A 15 22.64 -39.70 63.37
C ALA A 15 22.50 -40.69 62.24
N VAL A 16 21.50 -41.53 62.35
CA VAL A 16 21.07 -42.53 61.39
C VAL A 16 20.52 -41.77 60.15
N PHE A 17 21.20 -41.88 59.01
CA PHE A 17 20.68 -41.39 57.76
C PHE A 17 19.67 -42.38 57.18
N ALA A 18 18.39 -42.08 57.31
CA ALA A 18 17.34 -42.67 56.46
C ALA A 18 17.36 -42.06 55.13
N THR A 19 17.89 -42.75 54.10
CA THR A 19 17.83 -42.34 52.69
C THR A 19 16.43 -42.59 52.16
N CYS A 20 15.59 -41.56 52.11
CA CYS A 20 14.42 -41.54 51.24
C CYS A 20 14.88 -41.21 49.83
N SER A 21 15.07 -42.23 48.96
CA SER A 21 15.17 -42.05 47.53
C SER A 21 13.78 -41.72 46.97
N SER A 22 13.44 -40.44 46.92
CA SER A 22 12.33 -39.95 46.09
C SER A 22 12.91 -39.70 44.70
N CYS A 23 12.77 -40.63 43.75
CA CYS A 23 12.92 -40.37 42.34
C CYS A 23 11.72 -39.50 41.92
N GLY A 24 11.88 -38.18 42.00
CA GLY A 24 11.02 -37.27 41.31
C GLY A 24 11.46 -37.25 39.80
N ASP A 25 10.57 -37.61 38.92
CA ASP A 25 10.75 -37.36 37.49
C ASP A 25 10.72 -35.83 37.28
N ASP A 26 11.90 -35.19 37.29
CA ASP A 26 12.11 -33.79 36.93
C ASP A 26 12.08 -33.61 35.38
N ASN A 27 11.11 -34.21 34.71
CA ASN A 27 10.84 -33.82 33.35
C ASN A 27 10.02 -32.51 33.35
N PRO A 28 10.54 -31.44 32.77
CA PRO A 28 9.73 -30.22 32.61
C PRO A 28 8.44 -30.57 31.85
N PRO A 29 7.30 -29.96 32.20
CA PRO A 29 6.05 -30.21 31.49
C PRO A 29 6.26 -29.95 30.00
N PRO A 30 5.68 -30.78 29.14
CA PRO A 30 5.80 -30.57 27.68
C PRO A 30 5.34 -29.14 27.36
N PRO A 31 6.05 -28.45 26.42
CA PRO A 31 5.63 -27.12 25.99
C PRO A 31 4.17 -27.20 25.52
N PRO A 32 3.37 -26.15 25.79
CA PRO A 32 1.99 -26.12 25.32
C PRO A 32 1.96 -26.36 23.80
N PRO A 33 0.95 -27.06 23.30
CA PRO A 33 0.86 -27.32 21.87
C PRO A 33 0.90 -26.01 21.11
N THR A 34 1.86 -25.85 20.23
CA THR A 34 1.95 -24.75 19.27
C THR A 34 0.74 -24.88 18.35
N THR A 35 -0.31 -24.13 18.61
CA THR A 35 -1.44 -24.03 17.69
C THR A 35 -0.94 -23.39 16.41
N THR A 36 -0.83 -24.15 15.34
CA THR A 36 -0.56 -23.61 14.00
C THR A 36 -1.70 -22.64 13.68
N PRO A 37 -1.43 -21.36 13.37
CA PRO A 37 -2.48 -20.41 13.05
C PRO A 37 -3.31 -20.94 11.86
N THR A 38 -4.63 -20.93 12.01
CA THR A 38 -5.53 -21.31 10.91
C THR A 38 -5.49 -20.22 9.85
N PRO A 39 -5.30 -20.57 8.57
CA PRO A 39 -5.35 -19.58 7.49
C PRO A 39 -6.67 -18.81 7.50
N PRO A 40 -6.64 -17.47 7.33
CA PRO A 40 -7.85 -16.66 7.33
C PRO A 40 -8.70 -16.96 6.09
N THR A 41 -10.03 -16.79 6.22
CA THR A 41 -10.92 -16.77 5.06
C THR A 41 -10.79 -15.42 4.37
N ILE A 42 -10.34 -15.42 3.12
CA ILE A 42 -10.12 -14.20 2.34
C ILE A 42 -11.38 -13.93 1.50
N PRO A 43 -12.05 -12.78 1.66
CA PRO A 43 -13.22 -12.46 0.85
C PRO A 43 -12.85 -12.32 -0.64
N ALA A 44 -13.80 -12.64 -1.51
CA ALA A 44 -13.61 -12.48 -2.95
C ALA A 44 -13.67 -11.00 -3.33
N PHE A 45 -12.68 -10.54 -4.12
CA PHE A 45 -12.68 -9.20 -4.70
C PHE A 45 -13.74 -9.07 -5.79
N ASN A 46 -14.57 -8.04 -5.73
CA ASN A 46 -15.60 -7.77 -6.72
C ASN A 46 -15.10 -6.80 -7.80
N ALA A 47 -14.63 -7.36 -8.91
CA ALA A 47 -14.11 -6.58 -10.02
C ALA A 47 -15.19 -5.77 -10.76
N ASP A 48 -16.47 -6.17 -10.69
CA ASP A 48 -17.56 -5.40 -11.27
C ASP A 48 -17.79 -4.10 -10.49
N SER A 49 -17.69 -4.15 -9.17
CA SER A 49 -17.76 -2.95 -8.33
C SER A 49 -16.60 -2.00 -8.64
N ALA A 50 -15.36 -2.50 -8.69
CA ALA A 50 -14.19 -1.68 -9.03
C ALA A 50 -14.30 -1.08 -10.45
N TYR A 51 -14.72 -1.85 -11.43
CA TYR A 51 -14.96 -1.36 -12.79
C TYR A 51 -16.00 -0.23 -12.83
N ASN A 52 -17.09 -0.37 -12.08
CA ASN A 52 -18.12 0.66 -11.98
C ASN A 52 -17.62 1.90 -11.23
N ASP A 53 -16.74 1.75 -10.23
CA ASP A 53 -16.14 2.88 -9.52
C ASP A 53 -15.14 3.63 -10.44
N ILE A 54 -14.46 2.98 -11.40
CA ILE A 54 -13.70 3.68 -12.46
C ILE A 54 -14.67 4.47 -13.34
N ALA A 55 -15.71 3.83 -13.89
CA ALA A 55 -16.68 4.50 -14.75
C ALA A 55 -17.33 5.71 -14.07
N ALA A 56 -17.59 5.63 -12.77
CA ALA A 56 -18.10 6.75 -11.98
C ALA A 56 -17.10 7.91 -11.90
N GLN A 57 -15.81 7.65 -11.71
CA GLN A 57 -14.77 8.68 -11.72
C GLN A 57 -14.69 9.37 -13.09
N LEU A 58 -14.73 8.61 -14.18
CA LEU A 58 -14.68 9.14 -15.55
C LEU A 58 -15.92 9.97 -15.89
N SER A 59 -17.06 9.71 -15.27
CA SER A 59 -18.30 10.48 -15.52
C SER A 59 -18.19 11.95 -15.11
N PHE A 60 -17.21 12.32 -14.28
CA PHE A 60 -16.90 13.71 -13.94
C PHE A 60 -15.99 14.40 -14.99
N GLY A 61 -15.51 13.65 -15.99
CA GLY A 61 -14.49 14.09 -16.94
C GLY A 61 -13.08 13.99 -16.39
N PRO A 62 -12.09 14.59 -17.07
CA PRO A 62 -10.72 14.68 -16.59
C PRO A 62 -10.64 15.30 -15.20
N ARG A 63 -9.92 14.66 -14.29
CA ARG A 63 -9.77 15.11 -12.90
C ARG A 63 -8.54 16.01 -12.75
N VAL A 64 -8.36 16.91 -13.69
CA VAL A 64 -7.25 17.88 -13.70
C VAL A 64 -7.42 18.85 -12.56
N ILE A 65 -6.39 19.06 -11.76
CA ILE A 65 -6.38 19.96 -10.62
C ILE A 65 -6.95 21.35 -10.97
N GLY A 66 -7.90 21.83 -10.17
CA GLY A 66 -8.56 23.11 -10.37
C GLY A 66 -9.75 23.10 -11.32
N SER A 67 -10.08 21.96 -11.95
CA SER A 67 -11.28 21.80 -12.80
C SER A 67 -12.54 21.51 -11.98
N GLU A 68 -13.71 21.68 -12.60
CA GLU A 68 -15.00 21.30 -12.01
C GLU A 68 -15.09 19.76 -11.82
N GLY A 69 -14.58 18.99 -12.78
CA GLY A 69 -14.53 17.52 -12.70
C GLY A 69 -13.70 17.04 -11.52
N HIS A 70 -12.55 17.65 -11.28
CA HIS A 70 -11.69 17.37 -10.14
C HIS A 70 -12.43 17.65 -8.82
N ALA A 71 -13.06 18.82 -8.68
CA ALA A 71 -13.80 19.17 -7.46
C ALA A 71 -14.97 18.21 -7.20
N ALA A 72 -15.75 17.86 -8.23
CA ALA A 72 -16.88 16.94 -8.13
C ALA A 72 -16.45 15.51 -7.81
N CYS A 73 -15.37 15.02 -8.43
CA CYS A 73 -14.82 13.70 -8.15
C CYS A 73 -14.27 13.61 -6.71
N LYS A 74 -13.56 14.64 -6.23
CA LYS A 74 -13.12 14.73 -4.83
C LYS A 74 -14.29 14.54 -3.86
N ASP A 75 -15.36 15.29 -4.05
CA ASP A 75 -16.52 15.24 -3.16
C ASP A 75 -17.18 13.85 -3.21
N TRP A 76 -17.28 13.25 -4.40
CA TRP A 76 -17.77 11.89 -4.56
C TRP A 76 -16.90 10.85 -3.85
N LEU A 77 -15.57 10.92 -3.97
CA LEU A 77 -14.63 10.02 -3.29
C LEU A 77 -14.76 10.10 -1.77
N VAL A 78 -14.84 11.32 -1.24
CA VAL A 78 -15.02 11.56 0.19
C VAL A 78 -16.32 10.91 0.70
N GLU A 79 -17.44 11.09 -0.02
CA GLU A 79 -18.73 10.48 0.36
C GLU A 79 -18.71 8.95 0.20
N ARG A 80 -18.04 8.42 -0.83
CA ARG A 80 -17.89 6.95 -0.99
C ARG A 80 -17.17 6.33 0.19
N PHE A 81 -16.03 6.87 0.63
CA PHE A 81 -15.32 6.35 1.78
C PHE A 81 -16.10 6.54 3.09
N ARG A 82 -16.78 7.65 3.28
CA ARG A 82 -17.68 7.84 4.43
C ARG A 82 -18.79 6.80 4.48
N ALA A 83 -19.43 6.51 3.35
CA ALA A 83 -20.47 5.51 3.24
C ALA A 83 -19.96 4.08 3.55
N LEU A 84 -18.67 3.84 3.39
CA LEU A 84 -17.99 2.60 3.80
C LEU A 84 -17.58 2.59 5.29
N GLY A 85 -18.03 3.57 6.09
CA GLY A 85 -17.76 3.63 7.53
C GLY A 85 -16.33 3.99 7.91
N THR A 86 -15.52 4.49 6.97
CA THR A 86 -14.16 4.93 7.28
C THR A 86 -14.15 6.33 7.92
N ARG A 87 -13.14 6.63 8.75
CA ARG A 87 -12.88 8.01 9.19
C ARG A 87 -12.17 8.74 8.06
N VAL A 88 -12.84 9.74 7.44
CA VAL A 88 -12.27 10.49 6.32
C VAL A 88 -11.75 11.84 6.78
N GLN A 89 -10.51 12.14 6.40
CA GLN A 89 -9.87 13.46 6.54
C GLN A 89 -9.52 13.99 5.15
N GLN A 90 -9.67 15.28 4.95
CA GLN A 90 -9.22 16.00 3.77
C GLN A 90 -8.01 16.85 4.16
N GLN A 91 -6.86 16.57 3.55
CA GLN A 91 -5.64 17.33 3.77
C GLN A 91 -5.48 18.31 2.62
N GLU A 92 -5.96 19.54 2.83
CA GLU A 92 -5.88 20.61 1.83
C GLU A 92 -4.49 21.24 1.81
N PHE A 93 -3.99 21.57 0.62
CA PHE A 93 -2.73 22.27 0.41
C PHE A 93 -2.76 23.11 -0.86
N THR A 94 -1.76 23.96 -1.03
CA THR A 94 -1.52 24.67 -2.29
C THR A 94 -0.49 23.90 -3.10
N ALA A 95 -0.85 23.46 -4.29
CA ALA A 95 0.06 22.87 -5.26
C ALA A 95 0.58 23.98 -6.19
N ASP A 96 1.88 24.25 -6.13
CA ASP A 96 2.57 25.17 -7.03
C ASP A 96 3.07 24.35 -8.24
N LEU A 97 2.41 24.54 -9.38
CA LEU A 97 2.64 23.76 -10.58
C LEU A 97 3.85 24.29 -11.36
N TYR A 98 4.49 23.43 -12.16
CA TYR A 98 5.62 23.81 -13.03
C TYR A 98 5.27 24.92 -14.04
N THR A 99 3.99 25.06 -14.40
CA THR A 99 3.46 26.11 -15.26
C THR A 99 3.50 27.51 -14.62
N GLY A 100 3.80 27.61 -13.34
CA GLY A 100 3.74 28.83 -12.52
C GLY A 100 2.36 29.14 -11.97
N ALA A 101 1.35 28.30 -12.21
CA ALA A 101 0.04 28.39 -11.59
C ALA A 101 0.06 27.73 -10.22
N SER A 102 -0.82 28.23 -9.32
CA SER A 102 -1.06 27.62 -8.00
C SER A 102 -2.53 27.24 -7.88
N HIS A 103 -2.78 26.00 -7.47
CA HIS A 103 -4.13 25.49 -7.27
C HIS A 103 -4.31 24.88 -5.88
N ARG A 104 -5.57 24.88 -5.41
CA ARG A 104 -5.92 24.14 -4.20
C ARG A 104 -6.01 22.66 -4.53
N ALA A 105 -5.23 21.85 -3.84
CA ALA A 105 -5.20 20.40 -3.92
C ALA A 105 -5.69 19.77 -2.62
N THR A 106 -6.11 18.50 -2.67
CA THR A 106 -6.66 17.80 -1.51
C THR A 106 -6.27 16.32 -1.53
N ASN A 107 -5.38 15.93 -0.63
CA ASN A 107 -5.21 14.49 -0.33
C ASN A 107 -6.41 14.00 0.49
N ILE A 108 -6.95 12.83 0.12
CA ILE A 108 -8.07 12.19 0.82
C ILE A 108 -7.51 11.04 1.66
N ILE A 109 -7.72 11.09 2.98
CA ILE A 109 -7.22 10.08 3.91
C ILE A 109 -8.42 9.35 4.51
N ALA A 110 -8.60 8.07 4.17
CA ALA A 110 -9.67 7.23 4.68
C ALA A 110 -9.08 6.15 5.61
N GLN A 111 -9.54 6.11 6.85
CA GLN A 111 -8.98 5.23 7.88
C GLN A 111 -9.98 4.16 8.30
N ILE A 112 -9.57 2.89 8.19
CA ILE A 112 -10.24 1.73 8.78
C ILE A 112 -9.54 1.43 10.10
N ASN A 113 -10.30 1.15 11.16
CA ASN A 113 -9.78 0.93 12.52
C ASN A 113 -8.80 2.05 12.95
N PRO A 114 -9.25 3.32 12.98
CA PRO A 114 -8.37 4.49 13.12
C PRO A 114 -7.62 4.54 14.45
N ASP A 115 -8.11 3.84 15.47
CA ASP A 115 -7.52 3.87 16.83
C ASP A 115 -6.51 2.72 17.04
N VAL A 116 -6.34 1.83 16.04
CA VAL A 116 -5.34 0.75 16.07
C VAL A 116 -4.00 1.30 15.57
N SER A 117 -2.95 1.15 16.38
CA SER A 117 -1.60 1.64 16.04
C SER A 117 -0.85 0.74 15.05
N ASP A 118 -1.19 -0.54 15.02
CA ASP A 118 -0.64 -1.51 14.08
C ASP A 118 -1.36 -1.38 12.74
N ARG A 119 -0.72 -0.71 11.75
CA ARG A 119 -1.37 -0.21 10.54
C ARG A 119 -0.56 -0.49 9.28
N ILE A 120 -1.26 -0.60 8.16
CA ILE A 120 -0.69 -0.66 6.82
C ILE A 120 -1.23 0.53 6.02
N LEU A 121 -0.36 1.14 5.21
CA LEU A 121 -0.68 2.25 4.31
C LEU A 121 -0.98 1.70 2.91
N LEU A 122 -2.09 2.09 2.32
CA LEU A 122 -2.43 1.85 0.91
C LEU A 122 -2.57 3.20 0.22
N CYS A 123 -2.01 3.35 -0.96
CA CYS A 123 -2.02 4.63 -1.68
C CYS A 123 -2.43 4.45 -3.14
N ALA A 124 -2.95 5.51 -3.72
CA ALA A 124 -3.13 5.74 -5.15
C ALA A 124 -3.20 7.25 -5.39
N HIS A 125 -2.94 7.74 -6.59
CA HIS A 125 -3.33 9.09 -6.95
C HIS A 125 -4.74 9.12 -7.53
N TRP A 126 -5.40 10.29 -7.52
CA TRP A 126 -6.79 10.40 -7.98
C TRP A 126 -7.02 11.50 -9.03
N ASP A 127 -6.04 12.38 -9.21
CA ASP A 127 -6.03 13.36 -10.31
C ASP A 127 -5.68 12.71 -11.65
N THR A 128 -5.66 13.49 -12.71
CA THR A 128 -5.28 13.01 -14.05
C THR A 128 -4.41 14.01 -14.79
N ARG A 129 -3.66 13.51 -15.76
CA ARG A 129 -2.81 14.28 -16.66
C ARG A 129 -3.60 15.37 -17.36
N HIS A 130 -3.08 16.58 -17.34
CA HIS A 130 -3.70 17.77 -17.95
C HIS A 130 -3.45 17.90 -19.46
N ILE A 131 -2.58 17.08 -20.03
CA ILE A 131 -2.19 17.03 -21.45
C ILE A 131 -1.97 15.57 -21.87
N ALA A 132 -2.12 15.27 -23.16
CA ALA A 132 -1.90 13.93 -23.72
C ALA A 132 -0.49 13.83 -24.32
N ASP A 133 0.54 13.93 -23.49
CA ASP A 133 1.94 14.14 -23.90
C ASP A 133 2.78 12.86 -24.03
N SER A 134 2.15 11.69 -24.09
CA SER A 134 2.86 10.45 -24.41
C SER A 134 3.60 10.60 -25.76
N PRO A 135 4.86 10.17 -25.87
CA PRO A 135 5.57 10.17 -27.16
C PRO A 135 4.93 9.23 -28.19
N LEU A 136 3.98 8.40 -27.78
CA LEU A 136 3.19 7.54 -28.67
C LEU A 136 1.92 8.24 -29.18
N ASN A 137 1.54 9.37 -28.58
CA ASN A 137 0.37 10.14 -28.98
C ASN A 137 0.72 11.15 -30.10
N THR A 138 -0.19 11.37 -31.02
CA THR A 138 -0.01 12.32 -32.13
C THR A 138 -1.20 13.28 -32.26
N GLU A 139 -2.23 13.13 -31.46
CA GLU A 139 -3.48 13.86 -31.55
C GLU A 139 -3.86 14.54 -30.24
N ARG A 140 -4.45 15.72 -30.33
CA ARG A 140 -5.01 16.46 -29.17
C ARG A 140 -4.03 16.59 -27.99
N LEU A 141 -2.77 16.88 -28.27
CA LEU A 141 -1.66 16.84 -27.31
C LEU A 141 -1.89 17.75 -26.11
N GLU A 142 -2.55 18.89 -26.30
CA GLU A 142 -2.82 19.88 -25.26
C GLU A 142 -4.16 19.65 -24.52
N GLU A 143 -4.84 18.54 -24.81
CA GLU A 143 -6.10 18.21 -24.14
C GLU A 143 -5.88 17.21 -23.02
N PRO A 144 -6.62 17.31 -21.88
CA PRO A 144 -6.50 16.39 -20.76
C PRO A 144 -7.04 15.00 -21.10
N ILE A 145 -6.51 13.99 -20.44
CA ILE A 145 -6.95 12.60 -20.58
C ILE A 145 -7.99 12.23 -19.51
N LEU A 146 -8.74 11.14 -19.76
CA LEU A 146 -9.73 10.63 -18.80
C LEU A 146 -9.10 9.88 -17.63
N GLY A 147 -7.95 9.22 -17.81
CA GLY A 147 -7.22 8.55 -16.75
C GLY A 147 -7.99 7.39 -16.14
N ALA A 148 -8.43 6.43 -16.96
CA ALA A 148 -9.15 5.25 -16.44
C ALA A 148 -8.23 4.30 -15.70
N ASP A 149 -7.04 4.05 -16.26
CA ASP A 149 -5.99 3.27 -15.62
C ASP A 149 -5.16 4.17 -14.71
N ASP A 150 -4.74 5.32 -15.23
CA ASP A 150 -3.90 6.34 -14.63
C ASP A 150 -4.73 7.44 -13.93
N GLY A 151 -4.88 7.40 -12.74
CA GLY A 151 -5.07 7.02 -11.38
C GLY A 151 -6.41 6.38 -11.06
N GLY A 152 -7.38 6.29 -12.04
CA GLY A 152 -8.73 5.78 -11.76
C GLY A 152 -8.74 4.33 -11.26
N SER A 153 -7.86 3.47 -11.78
CA SER A 153 -7.82 2.05 -11.46
C SER A 153 -7.34 1.78 -10.03
N GLY A 154 -6.28 2.45 -9.59
CA GLY A 154 -5.76 2.34 -8.22
C GLY A 154 -6.81 2.72 -7.18
N VAL A 155 -7.46 3.86 -7.37
CA VAL A 155 -8.55 4.35 -6.52
C VAL A 155 -9.69 3.34 -6.42
N ALA A 156 -10.13 2.79 -7.55
CA ALA A 156 -11.25 1.83 -7.59
C ALA A 156 -10.92 0.51 -6.88
N VAL A 157 -9.69 0.02 -7.02
CA VAL A 157 -9.23 -1.16 -6.27
C VAL A 157 -9.24 -0.88 -4.76
N LEU A 158 -8.79 0.29 -4.31
CA LEU A 158 -8.78 0.66 -2.90
C LEU A 158 -10.20 0.85 -2.32
N LEU A 159 -11.13 1.40 -3.10
CA LEU A 159 -12.56 1.49 -2.71
C LEU A 159 -13.16 0.09 -2.50
N GLU A 160 -12.88 -0.85 -3.41
CA GLU A 160 -13.40 -2.21 -3.26
C GLU A 160 -12.74 -2.96 -2.09
N ILE A 161 -11.43 -2.77 -1.85
CA ILE A 161 -10.75 -3.30 -0.66
C ILE A 161 -11.41 -2.79 0.62
N ALA A 162 -11.70 -1.49 0.71
CA ALA A 162 -12.41 -0.91 1.86
C ALA A 162 -13.79 -1.55 2.05
N ARG A 163 -14.54 -1.78 0.97
CA ARG A 163 -15.84 -2.45 1.00
C ARG A 163 -15.73 -3.89 1.51
N ARG A 164 -14.74 -4.65 1.02
CA ARG A 164 -14.55 -6.04 1.48
C ARG A 164 -14.16 -6.11 2.94
N ILE A 165 -13.32 -5.18 3.43
CA ILE A 165 -12.93 -5.11 4.85
C ILE A 165 -14.12 -4.67 5.72
N GLN A 166 -14.99 -3.77 5.26
CA GLN A 166 -16.20 -3.40 5.97
C GLN A 166 -17.12 -4.61 6.17
N GLU A 167 -17.30 -5.41 5.12
CA GLU A 167 -18.16 -6.61 5.16
C GLU A 167 -17.52 -7.76 5.95
N ASN A 168 -16.21 -7.85 5.95
CA ASN A 168 -15.43 -8.89 6.61
C ASN A 168 -14.29 -8.24 7.42
N PRO A 169 -14.56 -7.75 8.63
CA PRO A 169 -13.61 -6.94 9.40
C PRO A 169 -12.31 -7.66 9.73
N ILE A 170 -11.21 -6.90 9.76
CA ILE A 170 -9.88 -7.30 10.25
C ILE A 170 -9.50 -6.47 11.46
N GLY A 171 -8.52 -6.94 12.26
CA GLY A 171 -8.10 -6.30 13.51
C GLY A 171 -7.06 -5.20 13.32
N ILE A 172 -6.25 -5.26 12.27
CA ILE A 172 -5.24 -4.21 11.98
C ILE A 172 -5.88 -2.94 11.43
N GLY A 173 -5.19 -1.82 11.59
CA GLY A 173 -5.58 -0.54 10.97
C GLY A 173 -5.14 -0.47 9.51
N ILE A 174 -5.99 0.12 8.66
CA ILE A 174 -5.64 0.43 7.27
C ILE A 174 -5.84 1.93 7.06
N ASP A 175 -4.83 2.60 6.52
CA ASP A 175 -4.94 3.96 6.00
C ASP A 175 -4.92 3.90 4.47
N ILE A 176 -5.96 4.42 3.85
CA ILE A 176 -6.01 4.64 2.42
C ILE A 176 -5.76 6.12 2.18
N VAL A 177 -4.69 6.45 1.46
CA VAL A 177 -4.36 7.82 1.11
C VAL A 177 -4.42 7.97 -0.39
N LEU A 178 -5.36 8.81 -0.85
CA LEU A 178 -5.44 9.20 -2.24
C LEU A 178 -4.71 10.53 -2.40
N PHE A 179 -3.62 10.51 -3.14
CA PHE A 179 -2.80 11.69 -3.40
C PHE A 179 -3.38 12.51 -4.54
N ASP A 180 -3.27 13.83 -4.42
CA ASP A 180 -3.70 14.81 -5.42
C ASP A 180 -2.49 15.44 -6.09
N ALA A 181 -2.65 15.95 -7.30
CA ALA A 181 -1.59 16.61 -8.07
C ALA A 181 -0.32 15.74 -8.21
N GLU A 182 -0.52 14.44 -8.43
CA GLU A 182 0.54 13.53 -8.80
C GLU A 182 0.99 13.84 -10.23
N ASP A 183 0.04 13.88 -11.18
CA ASP A 183 0.27 13.78 -12.62
C ASP A 183 0.31 15.15 -13.33
N HIS A 184 0.56 16.22 -12.60
CA HIS A 184 0.69 17.57 -13.16
C HIS A 184 2.15 18.03 -13.24
N GLY A 185 3.09 17.10 -13.44
CA GLY A 185 4.52 17.40 -13.54
C GLY A 185 4.97 17.77 -14.96
N GLU A 186 6.18 18.32 -15.05
CA GLU A 186 6.82 18.70 -16.31
C GLU A 186 7.51 17.50 -16.98
N SER A 187 7.04 17.08 -18.14
CA SER A 187 7.65 15.99 -18.90
C SER A 187 9.10 16.31 -19.28
N GLY A 188 10.04 15.47 -18.83
CA GLY A 188 11.47 15.72 -18.99
C GLY A 188 12.05 16.82 -18.10
N GLY A 189 11.25 17.40 -17.20
CA GLY A 189 11.67 18.39 -16.19
C GLY A 189 12.18 17.76 -14.90
N ALA A 190 12.12 18.56 -13.82
CA ALA A 190 12.54 18.09 -12.49
C ALA A 190 11.55 17.04 -11.95
N PRO A 191 12.02 15.88 -11.43
CA PRO A 191 11.15 14.86 -10.86
C PRO A 191 10.22 15.38 -9.76
N GLU A 192 10.66 16.39 -9.00
CA GLU A 192 9.90 17.01 -7.91
C GLU A 192 8.70 17.85 -8.41
N SER A 193 8.55 18.06 -9.71
CA SER A 193 7.36 18.68 -10.31
C SER A 193 6.13 17.77 -10.27
N TYR A 194 6.35 16.45 -10.16
CA TYR A 194 5.33 15.42 -9.99
C TYR A 194 5.02 15.13 -8.52
N CYS A 195 3.97 14.36 -8.24
CA CYS A 195 3.67 13.78 -6.93
C CYS A 195 3.54 14.83 -5.81
N LEU A 196 3.01 16.02 -6.09
CA LEU A 196 2.97 17.13 -5.12
C LEU A 196 2.18 16.75 -3.87
N GLY A 197 1.13 15.94 -4.01
CA GLY A 197 0.31 15.45 -2.90
C GLY A 197 1.06 14.56 -1.94
N SER A 198 1.77 13.57 -2.43
CA SER A 198 2.56 12.67 -1.58
C SER A 198 3.76 13.38 -0.96
N GLN A 199 4.38 14.33 -1.66
CA GLN A 199 5.41 15.18 -1.10
C GLN A 199 4.87 16.00 0.07
N TYR A 200 3.69 16.64 -0.11
CA TYR A 200 3.07 17.42 0.95
C TYR A 200 2.66 16.54 2.14
N TRP A 201 1.97 15.43 1.88
CA TRP A 201 1.56 14.48 2.90
C TRP A 201 2.74 13.96 3.70
N SER A 202 3.82 13.56 3.04
CA SER A 202 5.01 13.03 3.68
C SER A 202 5.68 14.02 4.65
N ARG A 203 5.63 15.32 4.35
CA ARG A 203 6.15 16.39 5.23
C ARG A 203 5.20 16.74 6.36
N ASN A 204 3.87 16.59 6.17
CA ASN A 204 2.81 17.12 7.03
C ASN A 204 1.91 16.05 7.66
N ARG A 205 2.36 14.80 7.70
CA ARG A 205 1.63 13.72 8.36
C ARG A 205 1.59 13.90 9.89
N PRO A 206 0.57 13.37 10.60
CA PRO A 206 0.54 13.39 12.06
C PRO A 206 1.79 12.75 12.69
N THR A 207 2.21 13.27 13.85
CA THR A 207 3.34 12.69 14.59
C THR A 207 2.86 12.32 16.00
N PRO A 208 3.07 11.06 16.47
CA PRO A 208 3.73 9.96 15.77
C PRO A 208 2.77 9.21 14.83
N TYR A 209 3.16 9.02 13.57
CA TYR A 209 2.48 8.16 12.61
C TYR A 209 3.49 7.22 11.96
N LYS A 210 3.31 5.92 12.17
CA LYS A 210 4.27 4.94 11.71
C LYS A 210 3.56 3.65 11.30
N PRO A 211 3.03 3.55 10.08
CA PRO A 211 2.54 2.29 9.54
C PRO A 211 3.70 1.31 9.37
N ARG A 212 3.42 0.00 9.37
CA ARG A 212 4.43 -1.04 9.13
C ARG A 212 5.12 -0.82 7.78
N TYR A 213 4.33 -0.54 6.74
CA TYR A 213 4.76 -0.30 5.37
C TYR A 213 3.61 0.29 4.54
N GLY A 214 3.94 0.67 3.30
CA GLY A 214 2.97 1.14 2.30
C GLY A 214 2.94 0.29 1.04
N ILE A 215 1.81 0.34 0.33
CA ILE A 215 1.63 -0.19 -1.02
C ILE A 215 0.93 0.87 -1.85
N LEU A 216 1.60 1.35 -2.90
CA LEU A 216 1.02 2.21 -3.92
C LEU A 216 0.43 1.37 -5.03
N LEU A 217 -0.69 1.82 -5.60
CA LEU A 217 -1.33 1.24 -6.78
C LEU A 217 -1.39 2.32 -7.87
N ASP A 218 -0.68 2.10 -8.94
CA ASP A 218 -0.70 2.94 -10.12
C ASP A 218 -0.88 2.12 -11.40
N MET A 219 -1.82 2.52 -12.28
CA MET A 219 -2.13 1.83 -13.53
C MET A 219 -2.34 0.32 -13.36
N VAL A 220 -3.27 -0.08 -12.49
CA VAL A 220 -3.52 -1.49 -12.10
C VAL A 220 -4.76 -2.10 -12.73
N GLY A 221 -5.35 -1.47 -13.76
CA GLY A 221 -6.62 -1.88 -14.37
C GLY A 221 -6.52 -2.35 -15.82
N ALA A 222 -5.46 -2.02 -16.54
CA ALA A 222 -5.39 -2.22 -17.98
C ALA A 222 -5.30 -3.70 -18.38
N LYS A 223 -5.85 -4.00 -19.55
CA LYS A 223 -5.76 -5.31 -20.20
C LYS A 223 -4.30 -5.66 -20.53
N GLY A 224 -3.87 -6.84 -20.10
CA GLY A 224 -2.52 -7.31 -20.37
C GLY A 224 -1.44 -6.68 -19.48
N ALA A 225 -1.84 -5.98 -18.42
CA ALA A 225 -0.91 -5.39 -17.47
C ALA A 225 0.08 -6.40 -16.89
N GLN A 226 1.32 -5.96 -16.72
CA GLN A 226 2.37 -6.69 -16.03
C GLN A 226 3.02 -5.78 -15.00
N PHE A 227 3.14 -6.31 -13.79
CA PHE A 227 3.73 -5.65 -12.64
C PHE A 227 5.11 -6.26 -12.37
N PRO A 228 6.20 -5.70 -12.92
CA PRO A 228 7.55 -6.10 -12.56
C PRO A 228 7.90 -5.55 -11.18
N ILE A 229 9.03 -6.01 -10.64
CA ILE A 229 9.59 -5.43 -9.41
C ILE A 229 10.26 -4.12 -9.78
N GLU A 230 9.64 -3.01 -9.39
CA GLU A 230 10.11 -1.66 -9.63
C GLU A 230 11.37 -1.37 -8.78
N GLY A 231 12.24 -0.48 -9.26
CA GLY A 231 13.59 -0.31 -8.70
C GLY A 231 13.63 0.32 -7.31
N TYR A 232 12.86 1.38 -7.06
CA TYR A 232 12.78 1.99 -5.72
C TYR A 232 12.05 1.10 -4.73
N SER A 233 11.02 0.38 -5.16
CA SER A 233 10.35 -0.66 -4.36
C SER A 233 11.34 -1.72 -3.88
N ALA A 234 12.21 -2.21 -4.77
CA ALA A 234 13.25 -3.15 -4.42
C ALA A 234 14.32 -2.56 -3.49
N TYR A 235 14.66 -1.28 -3.69
CA TYR A 235 15.68 -0.60 -2.89
C TYR A 235 15.22 -0.30 -1.47
N TYR A 236 14.03 0.28 -1.31
CA TYR A 236 13.52 0.74 -0.01
C TYR A 236 12.75 -0.33 0.76
N ALA A 237 12.07 -1.25 0.06
CA ALA A 237 11.05 -2.10 0.65
C ALA A 237 11.06 -3.56 0.14
N GLN A 238 12.24 -4.13 -0.13
CA GLN A 238 12.38 -5.51 -0.63
C GLN A 238 11.58 -6.55 0.16
N PRO A 239 11.53 -6.53 1.52
CA PRO A 239 10.71 -7.48 2.26
C PRO A 239 9.22 -7.40 1.92
N ILE A 240 8.71 -6.22 1.56
CA ILE A 240 7.32 -6.02 1.18
C ILE A 240 7.08 -6.53 -0.26
N VAL A 241 8.04 -6.29 -1.17
CA VAL A 241 8.04 -6.93 -2.49
C VAL A 241 7.92 -8.44 -2.34
N ASP A 242 8.75 -9.05 -1.50
CA ASP A 242 8.76 -10.50 -1.30
C ASP A 242 7.42 -11.02 -0.75
N LYS A 243 6.76 -10.27 0.15
CA LYS A 243 5.42 -10.59 0.65
C LYS A 243 4.38 -10.58 -0.47
N VAL A 244 4.30 -9.50 -1.23
CA VAL A 244 3.26 -9.29 -2.26
C VAL A 244 3.47 -10.21 -3.46
N TRP A 245 4.67 -10.24 -4.07
CA TRP A 245 4.97 -11.14 -5.19
C TRP A 245 4.96 -12.61 -4.76
N GLY A 246 5.39 -12.91 -3.53
CA GLY A 246 5.26 -14.22 -2.92
C GLY A 246 3.81 -14.67 -2.78
N MET A 247 2.90 -13.78 -2.34
CA MET A 247 1.47 -14.04 -2.29
C MET A 247 0.89 -14.25 -3.69
N ALA A 248 1.19 -13.38 -4.63
CA ALA A 248 0.76 -13.51 -6.03
C ALA A 248 1.21 -14.86 -6.64
N LYS A 249 2.44 -15.29 -6.36
CA LYS A 249 2.96 -16.60 -6.79
C LYS A 249 2.17 -17.75 -6.16
N ARG A 250 1.89 -17.72 -4.84
CA ARG A 250 1.07 -18.76 -4.17
C ARG A 250 -0.34 -18.84 -4.77
N MET A 251 -0.88 -17.73 -5.25
CA MET A 251 -2.20 -17.63 -5.88
C MET A 251 -2.18 -17.93 -7.39
N GLY A 252 -1.03 -18.28 -7.99
CA GLY A 252 -0.90 -18.56 -9.41
C GLY A 252 -1.06 -17.33 -10.31
N ARG A 253 -0.64 -16.12 -9.83
CA ARG A 253 -0.78 -14.84 -10.54
C ARG A 253 0.54 -14.32 -11.13
N THR A 254 1.46 -15.22 -11.45
CA THR A 254 2.81 -14.88 -11.97
C THR A 254 2.81 -14.30 -13.39
N ASN A 255 1.71 -14.41 -14.11
CA ASN A 255 1.52 -13.76 -15.41
C ASN A 255 1.24 -12.25 -15.28
N TYR A 256 0.77 -11.78 -14.12
CA TYR A 256 0.61 -10.36 -13.79
C TYR A 256 1.78 -9.86 -12.95
N PHE A 257 2.04 -10.47 -11.80
CA PHE A 257 3.17 -10.16 -10.92
C PHE A 257 4.42 -10.89 -11.40
N VAL A 258 5.11 -10.29 -12.35
CA VAL A 258 6.27 -10.93 -13.00
C VAL A 258 7.54 -10.71 -12.16
N SER A 259 8.46 -11.71 -12.17
CA SER A 259 9.71 -11.65 -11.41
C SER A 259 10.80 -10.78 -12.05
N ARG A 260 10.51 -10.13 -13.18
CA ARG A 260 11.42 -9.18 -13.82
C ARG A 260 11.68 -8.01 -12.89
N ARG A 261 12.96 -7.66 -12.72
CA ARG A 261 13.37 -6.46 -11.96
C ARG A 261 13.70 -5.34 -12.93
N MET A 262 13.24 -4.12 -12.61
CA MET A 262 13.61 -2.93 -13.35
C MET A 262 15.02 -2.46 -12.95
N GLN A 263 15.76 -1.89 -13.92
CA GLN A 263 17.09 -1.32 -13.70
C GLN A 263 16.98 0.17 -13.37
N GLY A 264 16.33 0.59 -12.41
CA GLY A 264 16.08 1.97 -12.07
C GLY A 264 14.73 2.10 -11.41
N GLY A 265 14.51 3.22 -10.74
CA GLY A 265 13.26 3.53 -10.12
C GLY A 265 12.41 4.44 -10.98
N ILE A 266 11.10 4.38 -10.77
CA ILE A 266 10.14 5.33 -11.32
C ILE A 266 9.91 6.42 -10.27
N THR A 267 9.94 7.68 -10.66
CA THR A 267 9.49 8.77 -9.80
C THR A 267 7.98 8.72 -9.76
N ASP A 268 7.46 8.35 -8.59
CA ASP A 268 6.06 8.21 -8.30
C ASP A 268 5.85 8.44 -6.79
N ASP A 269 4.63 8.49 -6.32
CA ASP A 269 4.26 8.80 -4.93
C ASP A 269 5.02 7.95 -3.91
N HIS A 270 5.22 6.65 -4.17
CA HIS A 270 5.99 5.76 -3.29
C HIS A 270 7.43 6.23 -3.07
N TYR A 271 8.07 6.85 -4.08
CA TYR A 271 9.42 7.40 -3.94
C TYR A 271 9.46 8.47 -2.84
N PHE A 272 8.50 9.40 -2.85
CA PHE A 272 8.43 10.48 -1.85
C PHE A 272 7.99 9.98 -0.48
N VAL A 273 7.09 8.98 -0.42
CA VAL A 273 6.73 8.32 0.85
C VAL A 273 7.94 7.63 1.47
N ASN A 274 8.77 6.97 0.67
CA ASN A 274 10.03 6.38 1.14
C ASN A 274 11.05 7.44 1.57
N SER A 275 11.35 8.39 0.67
CA SER A 275 12.48 9.31 0.85
C SER A 275 12.20 10.40 1.88
N ILE A 276 10.96 10.89 2.00
CA ILE A 276 10.58 11.98 2.91
C ILE A 276 9.96 11.45 4.19
N ALA A 277 8.98 10.53 4.09
CA ALA A 277 8.29 10.00 5.25
C ALA A 277 9.05 8.88 5.95
N GLY A 278 9.99 8.21 5.26
CA GLY A 278 10.73 7.06 5.78
C GLY A 278 9.86 5.84 6.04
N ILE A 279 8.76 5.69 5.28
CA ILE A 279 7.86 4.55 5.35
C ILE A 279 8.19 3.60 4.20
N PRO A 280 8.66 2.37 4.46
CA PRO A 280 8.95 1.41 3.40
C PRO A 280 7.71 1.15 2.54
N THR A 281 7.69 1.64 1.30
CA THR A 281 6.53 1.60 0.42
C THR A 281 6.93 1.03 -0.94
N ILE A 282 6.16 0.06 -1.43
CA ILE A 282 6.30 -0.50 -2.76
C ILE A 282 5.28 0.13 -3.70
N ASP A 283 5.55 0.02 -4.98
CA ASP A 283 4.67 0.37 -6.07
C ASP A 283 4.27 -0.87 -6.87
N ILE A 284 2.98 -1.05 -7.09
CA ILE A 284 2.42 -2.01 -8.03
C ILE A 284 1.97 -1.21 -9.25
N ILE A 285 2.85 -1.16 -10.25
CA ILE A 285 2.67 -0.34 -11.44
C ILE A 285 2.78 -1.17 -12.72
N ASN A 286 1.95 -0.85 -13.71
CA ASN A 286 1.99 -1.52 -15.01
C ASN A 286 3.15 -1.01 -15.86
N LEU A 287 4.20 -1.82 -15.95
CA LEU A 287 5.37 -1.54 -16.80
C LEU A 287 5.51 -2.67 -17.83
N SER A 288 4.95 -2.49 -19.01
CA SER A 288 4.95 -3.53 -20.05
C SER A 288 6.36 -3.87 -20.58
N GLY A 289 7.28 -2.91 -20.50
CA GLY A 289 8.65 -3.04 -21.01
C GLY A 289 8.76 -3.14 -22.54
N THR A 290 7.66 -2.93 -23.26
CA THR A 290 7.58 -3.09 -24.72
C THR A 290 7.38 -1.78 -25.46
N THR A 291 7.10 -0.68 -24.76
CA THR A 291 6.94 0.66 -25.33
C THR A 291 8.19 1.51 -25.12
N GLN A 292 8.27 2.64 -25.82
CA GLN A 292 9.38 3.59 -25.67
C GLN A 292 9.44 4.22 -24.27
N THR A 293 8.30 4.27 -23.57
CA THR A 293 8.17 4.86 -22.24
C THR A 293 8.34 3.86 -21.11
N SER A 294 8.39 2.56 -21.39
CA SER A 294 8.23 1.44 -20.44
C SER A 294 6.82 1.29 -19.86
N PHE A 295 5.94 2.25 -20.02
CA PHE A 295 4.52 2.19 -19.64
C PHE A 295 3.65 1.54 -20.73
N GLY A 296 2.38 1.32 -20.45
CA GLY A 296 1.41 0.83 -21.42
C GLY A 296 1.20 1.78 -22.61
N PRO A 297 0.70 1.30 -23.75
CA PRO A 297 0.51 2.16 -24.93
C PRO A 297 -0.54 3.26 -24.74
N HIS A 298 -1.45 3.11 -23.78
CA HIS A 298 -2.48 4.08 -23.42
C HIS A 298 -1.99 5.20 -22.50
N TRP A 299 -0.83 4.99 -21.85
CA TRP A 299 -0.28 5.95 -20.89
C TRP A 299 -0.13 7.35 -21.50
N HIS A 300 -0.73 8.36 -20.84
CA HIS A 300 -0.77 9.75 -21.27
C HIS A 300 -1.33 9.95 -22.70
N THR A 301 -2.34 9.14 -23.05
CA THR A 301 -3.07 9.27 -24.32
C THR A 301 -4.59 9.30 -24.05
N HIS A 302 -5.36 9.67 -25.07
CA HIS A 302 -6.83 9.62 -24.99
C HIS A 302 -7.41 8.20 -25.01
N ASP A 303 -6.57 7.19 -25.24
CA ASP A 303 -6.95 5.78 -25.14
C ASP A 303 -6.98 5.28 -23.69
N ASP A 304 -6.59 6.12 -22.70
CA ASP A 304 -6.76 5.79 -21.30
C ASP A 304 -8.20 6.03 -20.85
N ASP A 305 -9.09 5.17 -21.31
CA ASP A 305 -10.52 5.17 -21.06
C ASP A 305 -11.03 3.78 -20.63
N MET A 306 -12.35 3.60 -20.57
CA MET A 306 -12.96 2.33 -20.12
C MET A 306 -12.68 1.14 -21.05
N ASP A 307 -12.32 1.35 -22.31
CA ASP A 307 -12.13 0.29 -23.30
C ASP A 307 -10.87 -0.54 -23.00
N ILE A 308 -9.87 0.06 -22.33
CA ILE A 308 -8.64 -0.64 -21.95
C ILE A 308 -8.76 -1.37 -20.60
N ILE A 309 -9.78 -1.12 -19.82
CA ILE A 309 -9.91 -1.69 -18.48
C ILE A 309 -10.36 -3.15 -18.54
N ASP A 310 -9.61 -4.02 -17.85
CA ASP A 310 -9.90 -5.45 -17.70
C ASP A 310 -10.23 -5.82 -16.26
N LYS A 311 -11.44 -6.33 -16.08
CA LYS A 311 -11.93 -6.83 -14.78
C LYS A 311 -11.05 -7.96 -14.21
N ASN A 312 -10.33 -8.72 -15.02
CA ASN A 312 -9.42 -9.76 -14.52
C ASN A 312 -8.13 -9.16 -13.95
N THR A 313 -7.64 -8.07 -14.52
CA THR A 313 -6.52 -7.32 -13.95
C THR A 313 -6.90 -6.73 -12.61
N LEU A 314 -8.01 -6.00 -12.53
CA LEU A 314 -8.55 -5.45 -11.27
C LEU A 314 -8.73 -6.53 -10.19
N ARG A 315 -9.37 -7.66 -10.57
CA ARG A 315 -9.57 -8.81 -9.68
C ARG A 315 -8.25 -9.39 -9.20
N THR A 316 -7.26 -9.48 -10.07
CA THR A 316 -5.97 -10.06 -9.72
C THR A 316 -5.25 -9.22 -8.69
N VAL A 317 -5.13 -7.90 -8.92
CA VAL A 317 -4.48 -6.98 -7.98
C VAL A 317 -5.24 -6.93 -6.66
N GLY A 318 -6.53 -6.67 -6.70
CA GLY A 318 -7.34 -6.56 -5.49
C GLY A 318 -7.38 -7.85 -4.67
N GLN A 319 -7.47 -9.02 -5.30
CA GLN A 319 -7.48 -10.30 -4.59
C GLN A 319 -6.12 -10.63 -3.96
N VAL A 320 -5.00 -10.29 -4.61
CA VAL A 320 -3.66 -10.44 -4.03
C VAL A 320 -3.51 -9.54 -2.80
N LEU A 321 -3.96 -8.29 -2.88
CA LEU A 321 -3.90 -7.35 -1.76
C LEU A 321 -4.79 -7.78 -0.59
N LEU A 322 -6.03 -8.21 -0.84
CA LEU A 322 -6.87 -8.78 0.22
C LEU A 322 -6.17 -9.97 0.88
N ALA A 323 -5.56 -10.87 0.09
CA ALA A 323 -4.82 -11.99 0.64
C ALA A 323 -3.63 -11.54 1.51
N VAL A 324 -2.90 -10.50 1.11
CA VAL A 324 -1.81 -9.93 1.92
C VAL A 324 -2.38 -9.38 3.23
N LEU A 325 -3.40 -8.51 3.17
CA LEU A 325 -3.96 -7.84 4.35
C LEU A 325 -4.53 -8.83 5.38
N TYR A 326 -5.30 -9.83 4.93
CA TYR A 326 -5.87 -10.84 5.82
C TYR A 326 -4.82 -11.78 6.43
N ASN A 327 -3.75 -12.09 5.70
CA ASN A 327 -2.63 -12.85 6.26
C ASN A 327 -1.77 -12.03 7.22
N GLU A 328 -1.62 -10.71 6.98
CA GLU A 328 -0.98 -9.78 7.94
C GLU A 328 -1.78 -9.69 9.24
N ASP A 329 -3.11 -9.58 9.15
CA ASP A 329 -4.00 -9.58 10.30
C ASP A 329 -3.92 -10.86 11.12
N ALA A 330 -3.79 -12.00 10.44
CA ALA A 330 -3.61 -13.31 11.08
C ALA A 330 -2.18 -13.59 11.57
N GLY A 331 -1.21 -12.68 11.36
CA GLY A 331 0.19 -12.87 11.73
C GLY A 331 0.91 -13.97 10.94
N LEU A 332 0.51 -14.18 9.66
CA LEU A 332 1.06 -15.21 8.77
C LEU A 332 2.03 -14.67 7.71
N LEU A 333 2.27 -13.34 7.70
CA LEU A 333 3.21 -12.66 6.79
C LEU A 333 4.18 -11.76 7.54
#